data_f57e6cb5dcbbde71efe73943db36b857
#
_entry.id   f57e6cb5dcbbde71efe73943db36b857
#
_cell.length_a   1.000
_cell.length_b   1.000
_cell.length_c   1.000
_cell.angle_alpha   90.00
_cell.angle_beta   90.00
_cell.angle_gamma   90.00
#
_symmetry.space_group_name_H-M   'P 1'
#
loop_
_entity.id
_entity.type
_entity.pdbx_description
1 polymer ?
#
loop_
_entity_poly.entity_id
_entity_poly.type
_entity_poly.pdbx_seq_one_letter_code
_entity_poly.pdbx_strand_id
1 'polypeptide(L)'
;HTSLMPFSQRTWAVLEGREEGPISAEEFAWNSRFRHLLVLFGDGAGAMVFRASEDDDGRGILGSKLYGDGNHQDILTVPGLGSSRRPFVTAEQIAAGETVPVMDGRKVFKLAVTLMPQVTTGLLAEHGLALADLDLLVMHQANLRINEAAQKALGLPDAKVHNNIQKYGNTTS
;
A
#
# COMPACT_ATOMS: atom_id res chain seq x y z
N HIS A 1 -1.61 6.55 9.69
CA HIS A 1 -0.61 6.89 8.64
C HIS A 1 -0.09 8.31 8.68
N THR A 2 -0.51 9.13 9.62
CA THR A 2 0.05 10.47 9.86
C THR A 2 1.57 10.45 10.06
N SER A 3 2.13 9.34 10.55
CA SER A 3 3.58 9.15 10.70
C SER A 3 4.38 9.17 9.39
N LEU A 4 3.72 8.98 8.25
CA LEU A 4 4.35 9.05 6.93
C LEU A 4 4.27 10.46 6.32
N MET A 5 3.67 11.40 7.01
CA MET A 5 3.49 12.75 6.52
C MET A 5 4.61 13.66 7.00
N PRO A 6 5.46 14.16 6.10
CA PRO A 6 6.67 14.90 6.46
C PRO A 6 6.41 16.37 6.78
N PHE A 7 5.17 16.79 7.02
CA PHE A 7 4.83 18.16 7.30
C PHE A 7 5.21 18.55 8.74
N SER A 8 5.66 19.79 8.92
CA SER A 8 5.94 20.34 10.24
C SER A 8 4.68 20.42 11.11
N GLN A 9 4.85 20.45 12.43
CA GLN A 9 3.74 20.66 13.36
C GLN A 9 2.99 21.96 13.07
N ARG A 10 3.71 23.03 12.67
CA ARG A 10 3.10 24.30 12.29
C ARG A 10 2.23 24.15 11.03
N THR A 11 2.75 23.49 10.00
CA THR A 11 1.96 23.23 8.79
C THR A 11 0.66 22.49 9.12
N TRP A 12 0.74 21.47 9.97
CA TRP A 12 -0.46 20.77 10.44
C TRP A 12 -1.41 21.67 11.21
N ALA A 13 -0.89 22.48 12.13
CA ALA A 13 -1.71 23.41 12.93
C ALA A 13 -2.47 24.42 12.04
N VAL A 14 -1.81 24.91 10.98
CA VAL A 14 -2.45 25.81 10.00
C VAL A 14 -3.50 25.07 9.17
N LEU A 15 -3.21 23.86 8.67
CA LEU A 15 -4.17 23.08 7.88
C LEU A 15 -5.42 22.67 8.68
N GLU A 16 -5.27 22.43 9.96
CA GLU A 16 -6.35 22.09 10.89
C GLU A 16 -7.08 23.32 11.46
N GLY A 17 -6.66 24.53 11.10
CA GLY A 17 -7.24 25.78 11.61
C GLY A 17 -6.94 26.07 13.07
N ARG A 18 -5.92 25.42 13.66
CA ARG A 18 -5.47 25.66 15.04
C ARG A 18 -4.52 26.85 15.16
N GLU A 19 -3.88 27.22 14.06
CA GLU A 19 -3.03 28.41 13.94
C GLU A 19 -3.38 29.16 12.66
N GLU A 20 -3.18 30.49 12.69
CA GLU A 20 -3.37 31.36 11.53
C GLU A 20 -2.03 31.86 10.98
N GLY A 21 -2.04 32.26 9.71
CA GLY A 21 -0.92 32.89 9.04
C GLY A 21 -0.23 32.00 8.02
N PRO A 22 0.67 32.59 7.22
CA PRO A 22 1.39 31.85 6.19
C PRO A 22 2.43 30.93 6.79
N ILE A 23 2.69 29.82 6.13
CA ILE A 23 3.89 29.01 6.35
C ILE A 23 5.08 29.67 5.66
N SER A 24 6.30 29.38 6.10
CA SER A 24 7.52 29.93 5.47
C SER A 24 7.71 29.39 4.04
N ALA A 25 8.49 30.10 3.23
CA ALA A 25 8.82 29.65 1.88
C ALA A 25 9.56 28.29 1.88
N GLU A 26 10.38 28.05 2.90
CA GLU A 26 11.10 26.79 3.09
C GLU A 26 10.14 25.64 3.41
N GLU A 27 9.22 25.85 4.34
CA GLU A 27 8.17 24.86 4.67
C GLU A 27 7.26 24.59 3.47
N PHE A 28 6.91 25.63 2.71
CA PHE A 28 6.11 25.45 1.49
C PHE A 28 6.86 24.61 0.45
N ALA A 29 8.16 24.85 0.25
CA ALA A 29 8.97 24.08 -0.68
C ALA A 29 9.09 22.60 -0.23
N TRP A 30 9.32 22.35 1.05
CA TRP A 30 9.35 21.04 1.65
C TRP A 30 8.00 20.31 1.48
N ASN A 31 6.92 20.94 1.86
CA ASN A 31 5.58 20.38 1.74
C ASN A 31 5.22 20.07 0.29
N SER A 32 5.59 20.95 -0.64
CA SER A 32 5.36 20.75 -2.08
C SER A 32 6.12 19.56 -2.64
N ARG A 33 7.33 19.28 -2.14
CA ARG A 33 8.13 18.11 -2.50
C ARG A 33 7.43 16.80 -2.14
N PHE A 34 6.78 16.74 -0.99
CA PHE A 34 6.21 15.51 -0.44
C PHE A 34 4.68 15.42 -0.46
N ARG A 35 4.00 16.46 -0.98
CA ARG A 35 2.51 16.52 -0.99
C ARG A 35 1.82 15.32 -1.64
N HIS A 36 2.51 14.66 -2.58
CA HIS A 36 1.96 13.48 -3.26
C HIS A 36 1.72 12.29 -2.33
N LEU A 37 2.41 12.23 -1.18
CA LEU A 37 2.20 11.19 -0.17
C LEU A 37 0.91 11.39 0.62
N LEU A 38 0.46 12.64 0.78
CA LEU A 38 -0.75 12.98 1.55
C LEU A 38 -2.03 12.43 0.93
N VAL A 39 -2.07 12.38 -0.40
CA VAL A 39 -3.26 11.95 -1.14
C VAL A 39 -3.29 10.45 -1.38
N LEU A 40 -2.22 9.72 -1.01
CA LEU A 40 -2.14 8.28 -1.24
C LEU A 40 -2.75 7.48 -0.12
N PHE A 41 -2.49 7.87 1.12
CA PHE A 41 -2.76 7.04 2.29
C PHE A 41 -4.00 7.53 3.06
N GLY A 42 -4.77 6.57 3.56
CA GLY A 42 -5.88 6.80 4.46
C GLY A 42 -5.72 6.01 5.74
N ASP A 43 -6.49 6.37 6.77
CA ASP A 43 -6.54 5.61 8.00
C ASP A 43 -7.60 4.51 7.90
N GLY A 44 -7.29 3.35 8.44
CA GLY A 44 -8.19 2.21 8.46
C GLY A 44 -7.81 1.22 9.55
N ALA A 45 -8.82 0.50 10.02
CA ALA A 45 -8.65 -0.62 10.93
C ALA A 45 -9.60 -1.75 10.54
N GLY A 46 -9.13 -2.97 10.65
CA GLY A 46 -9.93 -4.16 10.42
C GLY A 46 -9.61 -5.22 11.47
N ALA A 47 -10.57 -6.08 11.73
CA ALA A 47 -10.39 -7.22 12.62
C ALA A 47 -11.01 -8.47 11.99
N MET A 48 -10.36 -9.60 12.21
CA MET A 48 -10.84 -10.91 11.78
C MET A 48 -10.70 -11.90 12.92
N VAL A 49 -11.76 -12.66 13.18
CA VAL A 49 -11.75 -13.68 14.23
C VAL A 49 -11.65 -15.05 13.59
N PHE A 50 -10.60 -15.78 13.94
CA PHE A 50 -10.41 -17.17 13.53
C PHE A 50 -10.72 -18.10 14.70
N ARG A 51 -11.35 -19.22 14.41
CA ARG A 51 -11.56 -20.31 15.38
C ARG A 51 -11.22 -21.64 14.72
N ALA A 52 -10.82 -22.60 15.52
CA ALA A 52 -10.78 -23.99 15.08
C ALA A 52 -12.20 -24.48 14.74
N SER A 53 -12.34 -25.26 13.69
CA SER A 53 -13.58 -25.96 13.36
C SER A 53 -13.33 -27.46 13.49
N GLU A 54 -14.30 -28.17 14.05
CA GLU A 54 -14.32 -29.62 14.06
C GLU A 54 -15.06 -30.18 12.82
N ASP A 55 -15.71 -29.29 12.06
CA ASP A 55 -16.42 -29.64 10.84
C ASP A 55 -15.41 -29.85 9.70
N ASP A 56 -15.34 -31.06 9.17
CA ASP A 56 -14.54 -31.37 7.97
C ASP A 56 -15.38 -31.11 6.71
N ASP A 57 -15.84 -29.88 6.56
CA ASP A 57 -16.69 -29.45 5.43
C ASP A 57 -15.88 -28.80 4.29
N GLY A 58 -14.54 -28.85 4.38
CA GLY A 58 -13.62 -28.28 3.40
C GLY A 58 -13.51 -26.75 3.43
N ARG A 59 -14.11 -26.08 4.44
CA ARG A 59 -14.03 -24.62 4.61
C ARG A 59 -12.83 -24.23 5.46
N GLY A 60 -12.25 -23.08 5.16
CA GLY A 60 -11.14 -22.55 5.95
C GLY A 60 -10.07 -21.92 5.05
N ILE A 61 -8.86 -21.79 5.59
CA ILE A 61 -7.69 -21.34 4.82
C ILE A 61 -7.18 -22.56 4.03
N LEU A 62 -7.48 -22.60 2.75
CA LEU A 62 -7.08 -23.71 1.85
C LEU A 62 -5.58 -23.66 1.54
N GLY A 63 -5.02 -22.47 1.46
CA GLY A 63 -3.59 -22.31 1.20
C GLY A 63 -3.14 -20.86 1.31
N SER A 64 -1.83 -20.69 1.35
CA SER A 64 -1.19 -19.37 1.34
C SER A 64 0.15 -19.44 0.63
N LYS A 65 0.57 -18.32 0.06
CA LYS A 65 1.87 -18.21 -0.60
C LYS A 65 2.50 -16.86 -0.34
N LEU A 66 3.78 -16.87 0.01
CA LEU A 66 4.56 -15.66 0.27
C LEU A 66 5.67 -15.53 -0.78
N TYR A 67 5.90 -14.32 -1.22
CA TYR A 67 6.95 -14.00 -2.18
C TYR A 67 7.79 -12.81 -1.68
N GLY A 68 9.05 -12.77 -2.11
CA GLY A 68 9.92 -11.63 -1.91
C GLY A 68 10.90 -11.55 -3.07
N ASP A 69 11.09 -10.35 -3.61
CA ASP A 69 12.07 -10.08 -4.66
C ASP A 69 12.88 -8.85 -4.32
N GLY A 70 14.10 -9.05 -3.82
CA GLY A 70 15.05 -8.00 -3.46
C GLY A 70 15.61 -7.22 -4.66
N ASN A 71 15.42 -7.68 -5.89
CA ASN A 71 15.91 -6.98 -7.08
C ASN A 71 15.18 -5.66 -7.33
N HIS A 72 14.05 -5.45 -6.66
CA HIS A 72 13.21 -4.26 -6.81
C HIS A 72 13.14 -3.40 -5.54
N GLN A 73 14.10 -3.55 -4.62
CA GLN A 73 14.11 -2.82 -3.35
C GLN A 73 14.15 -1.29 -3.49
N ASP A 74 14.66 -0.78 -4.60
CA ASP A 74 14.82 0.64 -4.88
C ASP A 74 13.55 1.35 -5.36
N ILE A 75 12.54 0.60 -5.81
CA ILE A 75 11.32 1.19 -6.39
C ILE A 75 10.29 1.65 -5.36
N LEU A 76 10.37 1.12 -4.14
CA LEU A 76 9.55 1.53 -3.00
C LEU A 76 10.36 1.31 -1.72
N THR A 77 10.91 2.37 -1.17
CA THR A 77 11.85 2.31 -0.06
C THR A 77 11.81 3.56 0.82
N VAL A 78 12.34 3.45 2.03
CA VAL A 78 12.69 4.59 2.89
C VAL A 78 14.21 4.61 3.01
N PRO A 79 14.93 5.50 2.30
CA PRO A 79 16.39 5.41 2.14
C PRO A 79 17.19 5.52 3.42
N GLY A 80 16.75 6.37 4.36
CA GLY A 80 17.48 6.72 5.57
C GLY A 80 17.16 5.88 6.80
N LEU A 81 16.22 4.93 6.69
CA LEU A 81 15.84 4.06 7.80
C LEU A 81 16.27 2.61 7.51
N GLY A 82 16.83 1.96 8.52
CA GLY A 82 17.16 0.55 8.40
C GLY A 82 18.48 0.18 9.07
N SER A 83 18.73 -1.10 9.20
CA SER A 83 19.89 -1.66 9.90
C SER A 83 21.20 -1.66 9.09
N SER A 84 21.16 -1.26 7.83
CA SER A 84 22.33 -1.20 6.93
C SER A 84 23.31 -0.08 7.28
N ARG A 85 22.89 0.90 8.08
CA ARG A 85 23.73 2.03 8.54
C ARG A 85 23.67 2.19 10.04
N ARG A 86 24.75 2.76 10.61
CA ARG A 86 24.81 3.16 12.01
C ARG A 86 25.43 4.54 12.12
N PRO A 87 24.80 5.47 12.86
CA PRO A 87 23.49 5.34 13.51
C PRO A 87 22.38 5.10 12.49
N PHE A 88 21.26 4.50 12.94
CA PHE A 88 20.13 4.14 12.06
C PHE A 88 19.44 5.33 11.41
N VAL A 89 19.52 6.49 12.04
CA VAL A 89 19.03 7.77 11.54
C VAL A 89 19.88 8.90 12.10
N THR A 90 20.13 9.94 11.29
CA THR A 90 20.83 11.16 11.69
C THR A 90 19.98 12.40 11.40
N ALA A 91 20.34 13.53 12.03
CA ALA A 91 19.68 14.81 11.79
C ALA A 91 19.79 15.23 10.30
N GLU A 92 20.94 14.97 9.68
CA GLU A 92 21.20 15.28 8.28
C GLU A 92 20.29 14.45 7.35
N GLN A 93 20.07 13.17 7.64
CA GLN A 93 19.17 12.30 6.89
C GLN A 93 17.71 12.78 7.01
N ILE A 94 17.30 13.23 8.19
CA ILE A 94 15.97 13.82 8.39
C ILE A 94 15.83 15.10 7.56
N ALA A 95 16.81 15.99 7.65
CA ALA A 95 16.81 17.25 6.90
C ALA A 95 16.84 17.04 5.37
N ALA A 96 17.52 15.99 4.90
CA ALA A 96 17.54 15.61 3.48
C ALA A 96 16.22 14.95 3.01
N GLY A 97 15.34 14.55 3.94
CA GLY A 97 14.10 13.81 3.63
C GLY A 97 14.31 12.33 3.35
N GLU A 98 15.45 11.76 3.78
CA GLU A 98 15.73 10.33 3.57
C GLU A 98 14.85 9.42 4.44
N THR A 99 14.17 9.97 5.45
CA THR A 99 13.20 9.26 6.29
C THR A 99 11.79 9.21 5.68
N VAL A 100 11.61 9.82 4.52
CA VAL A 100 10.34 9.85 3.79
C VAL A 100 10.33 8.77 2.71
N PRO A 101 9.22 8.04 2.51
CA PRO A 101 9.12 7.04 1.46
C PRO A 101 9.39 7.61 0.06
N VAL A 102 10.14 6.87 -0.74
CA VAL A 102 10.39 7.14 -2.16
C VAL A 102 9.74 6.02 -2.97
N MET A 103 9.00 6.38 -4.01
CA MET A 103 8.29 5.42 -4.84
C MET A 103 8.44 5.76 -6.34
N ASP A 104 8.93 4.79 -7.11
CA ASP A 104 8.78 4.79 -8.57
C ASP A 104 7.40 4.21 -8.94
N GLY A 105 6.40 5.07 -8.96
CA GLY A 105 5.02 4.66 -9.19
C GLY A 105 4.78 3.93 -10.51
N ARG A 106 5.59 4.20 -11.56
CA ARG A 106 5.47 3.52 -12.85
C ARG A 106 5.96 2.08 -12.77
N LYS A 107 7.10 1.85 -12.12
CA LYS A 107 7.64 0.50 -11.92
C LYS A 107 6.75 -0.31 -10.97
N VAL A 108 6.31 0.28 -9.86
CA VAL A 108 5.36 -0.33 -8.93
C VAL A 108 4.08 -0.76 -9.66
N PHE A 109 3.49 0.14 -10.46
CA PHE A 109 2.30 -0.16 -11.25
C PHE A 109 2.54 -1.36 -12.18
N LYS A 110 3.62 -1.32 -12.98
CA LYS A 110 3.95 -2.39 -13.94
C LYS A 110 4.11 -3.74 -13.27
N LEU A 111 4.82 -3.79 -12.14
CA LEU A 111 4.98 -5.03 -11.39
C LEU A 111 3.64 -5.53 -10.82
N ALA A 112 2.86 -4.64 -10.19
CA ALA A 112 1.60 -5.00 -9.56
C ALA A 112 0.61 -5.61 -10.57
N VAL A 113 0.40 -4.96 -11.72
CA VAL A 113 -0.54 -5.46 -12.75
C VAL A 113 -0.10 -6.77 -13.40
N THR A 114 1.18 -7.12 -13.29
CA THR A 114 1.70 -8.40 -13.77
C THR A 114 1.61 -9.48 -12.70
N LEU A 115 2.09 -9.17 -11.49
CA LEU A 115 2.24 -10.14 -10.42
C LEU A 115 0.90 -10.53 -9.77
N MET A 116 -0.02 -9.58 -9.59
CA MET A 116 -1.30 -9.89 -8.94
C MET A 116 -2.11 -10.96 -9.69
N PRO A 117 -2.30 -10.90 -11.02
CA PRO A 117 -2.93 -11.99 -11.75
C PRO A 117 -2.17 -13.31 -11.67
N GLN A 118 -0.83 -13.27 -11.77
CA GLN A 118 0.01 -14.49 -11.71
C GLN A 118 -0.11 -15.19 -10.35
N VAL A 119 -0.06 -14.44 -9.25
CA VAL A 119 -0.20 -14.98 -7.89
C VAL A 119 -1.58 -15.58 -7.69
N THR A 120 -2.62 -14.89 -8.17
CA THR A 120 -4.01 -15.34 -8.05
C THR A 120 -4.21 -16.67 -8.81
N THR A 121 -3.83 -16.72 -10.08
CA THR A 121 -4.00 -17.94 -10.90
C THR A 121 -3.11 -19.07 -10.42
N GLY A 122 -1.87 -18.76 -10.00
CA GLY A 122 -0.92 -19.77 -9.50
C GLY A 122 -1.41 -20.43 -8.22
N LEU A 123 -1.94 -19.65 -7.26
CA LEU A 123 -2.48 -20.21 -6.01
C LEU A 123 -3.73 -21.05 -6.25
N LEU A 124 -4.64 -20.59 -7.10
CA LEU A 124 -5.84 -21.38 -7.48
C LEU A 124 -5.43 -22.71 -8.10
N ALA A 125 -4.51 -22.70 -9.05
CA ALA A 125 -4.04 -23.91 -9.74
C ALA A 125 -3.38 -24.92 -8.77
N GLU A 126 -2.62 -24.47 -7.77
CA GLU A 126 -2.03 -25.34 -6.75
C GLU A 126 -3.07 -26.09 -5.93
N HIS A 127 -4.30 -25.54 -5.83
CA HIS A 127 -5.42 -26.15 -5.13
C HIS A 127 -6.45 -26.79 -6.06
N GLY A 128 -6.10 -26.97 -7.34
CA GLY A 128 -7.01 -27.57 -8.33
C GLY A 128 -8.22 -26.72 -8.68
N LEU A 129 -8.17 -25.41 -8.39
CA LEU A 129 -9.25 -24.46 -8.63
C LEU A 129 -8.98 -23.64 -9.88
N ALA A 130 -10.06 -23.27 -10.56
CA ALA A 130 -10.04 -22.36 -11.71
C ALA A 130 -10.56 -20.97 -11.32
N LEU A 131 -10.34 -19.96 -12.17
CA LEU A 131 -10.92 -18.62 -11.98
C LEU A 131 -12.45 -18.61 -11.91
N ALA A 132 -13.10 -19.59 -12.52
CA ALA A 132 -14.56 -19.74 -12.46
C ALA A 132 -15.06 -20.06 -11.04
N ASP A 133 -14.24 -20.79 -10.27
CA ASP A 133 -14.55 -21.21 -8.90
C ASP A 133 -14.34 -20.08 -7.88
N LEU A 134 -13.73 -18.97 -8.29
CA LEU A 134 -13.51 -17.82 -7.43
C LEU A 134 -14.82 -17.02 -7.29
N ASP A 135 -15.31 -16.87 -6.06
CA ASP A 135 -16.50 -16.06 -5.77
C ASP A 135 -16.14 -14.58 -5.57
N LEU A 136 -15.03 -14.30 -4.90
CA LEU A 136 -14.63 -12.93 -4.60
C LEU A 136 -13.10 -12.80 -4.57
N LEU A 137 -12.58 -11.78 -5.25
CA LEU A 137 -11.20 -11.32 -5.17
C LEU A 137 -11.11 -10.04 -4.37
N VAL A 138 -10.37 -10.07 -3.26
CA VAL A 138 -10.07 -8.91 -2.42
C VAL A 138 -8.58 -8.61 -2.52
N MET A 139 -8.24 -7.59 -3.30
CA MET A 139 -6.86 -7.18 -3.52
C MET A 139 -6.44 -6.08 -2.54
N HIS A 140 -5.13 -5.89 -2.37
CA HIS A 140 -4.61 -4.71 -1.71
C HIS A 140 -5.10 -3.43 -2.41
N GLN A 141 -5.59 -2.48 -1.64
CA GLN A 141 -6.19 -1.23 -2.14
C GLN A 141 -5.13 -0.13 -2.29
N ALA A 142 -4.11 -0.36 -3.15
CA ALA A 142 -3.03 0.59 -3.39
C ALA A 142 -3.42 1.70 -4.38
N ASN A 143 -4.07 1.33 -5.46
CA ASN A 143 -4.48 2.21 -6.55
C ASN A 143 -5.60 1.54 -7.36
N LEU A 144 -6.72 2.22 -7.56
CA LEU A 144 -7.87 1.66 -8.30
C LEU A 144 -7.47 1.16 -9.70
N ARG A 145 -6.61 1.89 -10.40
CA ARG A 145 -6.15 1.50 -11.75
C ARG A 145 -5.36 0.19 -11.75
N ILE A 146 -4.65 -0.14 -10.66
CA ILE A 146 -3.96 -1.42 -10.51
C ILE A 146 -5.01 -2.53 -10.41
N ASN A 147 -6.01 -2.35 -9.56
CA ASN A 147 -7.07 -3.33 -9.34
C ASN A 147 -7.90 -3.56 -10.61
N GLU A 148 -8.27 -2.50 -11.32
CA GLU A 148 -8.97 -2.59 -12.61
C GLU A 148 -8.15 -3.32 -13.67
N ALA A 149 -6.84 -3.04 -13.75
CA ALA A 149 -5.95 -3.72 -14.70
C ALA A 149 -5.79 -5.22 -14.36
N ALA A 150 -5.63 -5.55 -13.08
CA ALA A 150 -5.55 -6.95 -12.62
C ALA A 150 -6.87 -7.68 -12.86
N GLN A 151 -8.00 -7.07 -12.54
CA GLN A 151 -9.35 -7.59 -12.82
C GLN A 151 -9.53 -7.89 -14.31
N LYS A 152 -9.18 -6.94 -15.18
CA LYS A 152 -9.26 -7.10 -16.63
C LYS A 152 -8.36 -8.24 -17.13
N ALA A 153 -7.14 -8.35 -16.61
CA ALA A 153 -6.20 -9.41 -16.97
C ALA A 153 -6.71 -10.81 -16.56
N LEU A 154 -7.46 -10.89 -15.45
CA LEU A 154 -8.11 -12.12 -14.98
C LEU A 154 -9.45 -12.39 -15.66
N GLY A 155 -10.02 -11.45 -16.41
CA GLY A 155 -11.33 -11.59 -17.02
C GLY A 155 -12.48 -11.68 -16.00
N LEU A 156 -12.31 -11.11 -14.81
CA LEU A 156 -13.32 -11.18 -13.74
C LEU A 156 -14.37 -10.06 -13.89
N PRO A 157 -15.67 -10.38 -13.71
CA PRO A 157 -16.72 -9.36 -13.68
C PRO A 157 -16.65 -8.53 -12.38
N ASP A 158 -17.22 -7.32 -12.39
CA ASP A 158 -17.21 -6.39 -11.25
C ASP A 158 -17.78 -7.01 -9.98
N ALA A 159 -18.78 -7.86 -10.08
CA ALA A 159 -19.39 -8.54 -8.94
C ALA A 159 -18.44 -9.47 -8.17
N LYS A 160 -17.33 -9.90 -8.80
CA LYS A 160 -16.32 -10.78 -8.21
C LYS A 160 -15.07 -10.02 -7.69
N VAL A 161 -15.05 -8.69 -7.74
CA VAL A 161 -13.88 -7.89 -7.30
C VAL A 161 -14.30 -6.81 -6.32
N HIS A 162 -13.70 -6.81 -5.14
CA HIS A 162 -13.98 -5.80 -4.13
C HIS A 162 -13.02 -4.62 -4.24
N ASN A 163 -13.56 -3.41 -4.36
CA ASN A 163 -12.81 -2.16 -4.33
C ASN A 163 -13.43 -1.18 -3.34
N ASN A 164 -12.62 -0.61 -2.47
CA ASN A 164 -13.03 0.41 -1.50
C ASN A 164 -12.07 1.61 -1.41
N ILE A 165 -11.02 1.60 -2.22
CA ILE A 165 -9.98 2.64 -2.21
C ILE A 165 -10.53 4.03 -2.49
N GLN A 166 -11.54 4.17 -3.33
CA GLN A 166 -12.20 5.44 -3.63
C GLN A 166 -12.89 6.06 -2.40
N LYS A 167 -13.15 5.26 -1.37
CA LYS A 167 -13.77 5.71 -0.13
C LYS A 167 -12.77 5.94 0.99
N TYR A 168 -11.75 5.09 1.10
CA TYR A 168 -10.84 5.05 2.25
C TYR A 168 -9.39 5.38 1.90
N GLY A 169 -9.04 5.47 0.61
CA GLY A 169 -7.64 5.58 0.19
C GLY A 169 -6.87 4.27 0.40
N ASN A 170 -5.55 4.36 0.28
CA ASN A 170 -4.67 3.24 0.60
C ASN A 170 -4.44 3.18 2.11
N THR A 171 -5.08 2.24 2.79
CA THR A 171 -4.94 2.03 4.24
C THR A 171 -3.76 1.12 4.61
N THR A 172 -2.95 0.70 3.65
CA THR A 172 -1.77 -0.20 3.76
C THR A 172 -2.05 -1.63 4.23
N SER A 173 -3.23 -1.96 4.63
CA SER A 173 -3.66 -3.31 5.07
C SER A 173 -4.65 -3.93 4.11
#